data_5f1ecbe5e43ff2305287dd8a3488edfd
#
_entry.id   5f1ecbe5e43ff2305287dd8a3488edfd
#
_cell.length_a   1.000
_cell.length_b   1.000
_cell.length_c   1.000
_cell.angle_alpha   90.00
_cell.angle_beta   90.00
_cell.angle_gamma   90.00
#
_symmetry.space_group_name_H-M   'P 1'
#
loop_
_entity.id
_entity.type
_entity.pdbx_description
1 polymer ?
#
loop_
_entity_poly.entity_id
_entity_poly.type
_entity_poly.pdbx_seq_one_letter_code
_entity_poly.pdbx_strand_id
1 'polypeptide(L)'
;LLEKRAGSAHRNDLLEHVIYHPLRPFWKEPMSESILVTRHGALAEIRLDRPGVHNAFDDALIRDLTAALVDCEIDASVRAVVLTGAGPTFSAGADLNWMRGMAQASEAGNREDSLRLAALMRTLCFLDKPTIARVNGAAYGGGVGLVACCDIAIGVEGAKFSLSEVKLGLVPAVISPYVVAAIGLRQARRYFVTGEVFDAATAARIGLLHEAVAADKLDEAVERAIHLLGRGGPIAQGEAKRLALRVAGMTRESAERIDAANADLIAQLRVSEEGQRGLAAFLDKRAPDWVRE
;
A
#
# COMPACT_ATOMS: atom_id res chain seq x y z
N LEU A 1 -22.93 -11.94 60.52
CA LEU A 1 -24.27 -12.01 59.93
C LEU A 1 -24.25 -11.30 58.57
N LEU A 2 -24.21 -12.12 57.48
CA LEU A 2 -25.16 -12.22 56.38
C LEU A 2 -25.19 -10.95 55.48
N GLU A 3 -25.03 -10.94 54.18
CA GLU A 3 -25.42 -11.93 53.18
C GLU A 3 -24.72 -11.66 51.83
N LYS A 4 -24.46 -12.73 51.15
CA LYS A 4 -24.13 -12.82 49.72
C LYS A 4 -25.22 -12.19 48.84
N ARG A 5 -24.84 -11.55 47.72
CA ARG A 5 -25.44 -11.66 46.37
C ARG A 5 -24.43 -11.09 45.38
N ALA A 6 -23.79 -11.85 44.62
CA ALA A 6 -24.02 -12.39 43.28
C ALA A 6 -24.54 -11.32 42.27
N GLY A 7 -23.69 -10.99 41.32
CA GLY A 7 -24.00 -10.11 40.20
C GLY A 7 -22.83 -10.03 39.20
N SER A 8 -22.27 -11.20 38.83
CA SER A 8 -21.35 -11.30 37.70
C SER A 8 -22.13 -11.73 36.47
N ALA A 9 -22.62 -10.82 35.72
CA ALA A 9 -23.05 -11.04 34.35
C ALA A 9 -23.36 -9.66 33.77
N HIS A 10 -22.44 -9.06 33.03
CA HIS A 10 -22.70 -8.00 32.03
C HIS A 10 -21.40 -7.33 31.58
N ARG A 11 -20.36 -8.12 31.30
CA ARG A 11 -19.12 -7.60 30.67
C ARG A 11 -18.68 -8.33 29.40
N ASN A 12 -19.44 -9.30 28.92
CA ASN A 12 -19.05 -10.07 27.73
C ASN A 12 -19.86 -9.76 26.47
N ASP A 13 -20.91 -8.93 26.53
CA ASP A 13 -21.81 -8.72 25.40
C ASP A 13 -21.39 -7.63 24.40
N LEU A 14 -20.28 -6.91 24.64
CA LEU A 14 -19.82 -5.86 23.72
C LEU A 14 -18.75 -6.35 22.72
N LEU A 15 -18.31 -7.60 22.82
CA LEU A 15 -17.25 -8.15 21.96
C LEU A 15 -17.74 -9.11 20.88
N GLU A 16 -19.00 -9.52 20.88
CA GLU A 16 -19.54 -10.49 19.91
C GLU A 16 -20.01 -9.87 18.59
N HIS A 17 -19.93 -8.56 18.38
CA HIS A 17 -20.44 -7.91 17.18
C HIS A 17 -19.39 -7.40 16.19
N VAL A 18 -18.14 -7.86 16.29
CA VAL A 18 -17.15 -7.68 15.18
C VAL A 18 -16.94 -9.02 14.47
N ILE A 19 -18.02 -9.70 14.17
CA ILE A 19 -17.98 -10.84 13.24
C ILE A 19 -18.08 -10.23 11.84
N TYR A 20 -17.05 -10.47 11.02
CA TYR A 20 -17.10 -10.29 9.57
C TYR A 20 -18.18 -11.25 9.03
N HIS A 21 -19.43 -10.81 9.11
CA HIS A 21 -20.48 -11.40 8.30
C HIS A 21 -20.41 -10.75 6.93
N PRO A 22 -20.59 -11.49 5.84
CA PRO A 22 -20.82 -10.91 4.52
C PRO A 22 -22.18 -10.22 4.52
N LEU A 23 -22.31 -9.15 5.30
CA LEU A 23 -23.53 -8.37 5.43
C LEU A 23 -23.51 -7.25 4.41
N ARG A 24 -24.63 -7.16 3.71
CA ARG A 24 -25.00 -6.23 2.65
C ARG A 24 -24.38 -4.83 2.85
N PRO A 25 -23.76 -4.25 1.80
CA PRO A 25 -23.10 -2.95 1.87
C PRO A 25 -24.12 -1.87 2.15
N PHE A 26 -23.91 -1.09 3.22
CA PHE A 26 -24.75 0.07 3.55
C PHE A 26 -24.47 1.29 2.66
N TRP A 27 -23.34 1.29 1.96
CA TRP A 27 -22.97 2.31 0.97
C TRP A 27 -22.33 1.65 -0.24
N LYS A 28 -23.03 1.66 -1.35
CA LYS A 28 -22.51 1.38 -2.68
C LYS A 28 -22.71 2.65 -3.49
N GLU A 29 -21.89 3.67 -3.21
CA GLU A 29 -21.64 4.68 -4.22
C GLU A 29 -20.23 4.44 -4.73
N PRO A 30 -20.03 4.21 -6.03
CA PRO A 30 -18.70 4.24 -6.60
C PRO A 30 -18.18 5.66 -6.45
N MET A 31 -17.24 5.89 -5.52
CA MET A 31 -16.55 7.17 -5.39
C MET A 31 -15.77 7.47 -6.68
N SER A 32 -15.46 6.46 -7.46
CA SER A 32 -14.86 6.53 -8.79
C SER A 32 -14.92 5.14 -9.48
N GLU A 33 -14.55 5.10 -10.77
CA GLU A 33 -14.35 3.84 -11.49
C GLU A 33 -13.05 3.12 -11.10
N SER A 34 -12.18 3.75 -10.28
CA SER A 34 -10.83 3.26 -9.97
C SER A 34 -10.73 2.51 -8.65
N ILE A 35 -11.62 2.80 -7.69
CA ILE A 35 -11.66 2.17 -6.36
C ILE A 35 -13.09 1.90 -5.91
N LEU A 36 -13.24 0.89 -5.05
CA LEU A 36 -14.48 0.65 -4.32
C LEU A 36 -14.21 0.76 -2.82
N VAL A 37 -14.96 1.61 -2.13
CA VAL A 37 -14.92 1.71 -0.66
C VAL A 37 -16.14 1.02 -0.08
N THR A 38 -15.92 0.05 0.81
CA THR A 38 -16.99 -0.69 1.49
C THR A 38 -16.83 -0.55 3.00
N ARG A 39 -17.95 -0.38 3.72
CA ARG A 39 -17.97 -0.28 5.18
C ARG A 39 -18.48 -1.58 5.80
N HIS A 40 -17.72 -2.09 6.77
CA HIS A 40 -18.09 -3.22 7.60
C HIS A 40 -18.03 -2.80 9.07
N GLY A 41 -19.12 -2.16 9.54
CA GLY A 41 -19.10 -1.52 10.87
C GLY A 41 -18.01 -0.45 10.97
N ALA A 42 -17.07 -0.62 11.88
CA ALA A 42 -15.95 0.29 12.08
C ALA A 42 -14.74 0.04 11.15
N LEU A 43 -14.82 -0.92 10.25
CA LEU A 43 -13.79 -1.21 9.25
C LEU A 43 -14.15 -0.55 7.92
N ALA A 44 -13.18 0.11 7.28
CA ALA A 44 -13.25 0.52 5.89
C ALA A 44 -12.39 -0.41 5.04
N GLU A 45 -12.98 -1.06 4.04
CA GLU A 45 -12.25 -1.75 2.98
C GLU A 45 -12.15 -0.84 1.77
N ILE A 46 -10.94 -0.57 1.32
CA ILE A 46 -10.66 0.13 0.06
C ILE A 46 -10.09 -0.89 -0.91
N ARG A 47 -10.81 -1.14 -1.99
CA ARG A 47 -10.41 -2.06 -3.04
C ARG A 47 -10.02 -1.29 -4.28
N LEU A 48 -8.80 -1.48 -4.76
CA LEU A 48 -8.38 -1.04 -6.08
C LEU A 48 -9.22 -1.80 -7.11
N ASP A 49 -9.97 -1.12 -7.97
CA ASP A 49 -11.01 -1.74 -8.82
C ASP A 49 -10.76 -1.50 -10.32
N ARG A 50 -9.53 -1.74 -10.75
CA ARG A 50 -9.09 -1.71 -12.15
C ARG A 50 -8.53 -3.07 -12.60
N PRO A 51 -9.29 -4.20 -12.46
CA PRO A 51 -8.75 -5.54 -12.72
C PRO A 51 -8.30 -5.74 -14.18
N GLY A 52 -8.90 -5.04 -15.15
CA GLY A 52 -8.52 -5.11 -16.57
C GLY A 52 -7.11 -4.61 -16.87
N VAL A 53 -6.52 -3.79 -16.01
CA VAL A 53 -5.14 -3.31 -16.06
C VAL A 53 -4.35 -3.71 -14.81
N HIS A 54 -4.76 -4.79 -14.15
CA HIS A 54 -4.09 -5.33 -12.95
C HIS A 54 -3.94 -4.30 -11.82
N ASN A 55 -4.92 -3.42 -11.62
CA ASN A 55 -4.92 -2.36 -10.61
C ASN A 55 -3.70 -1.42 -10.71
N ALA A 56 -3.25 -1.16 -11.94
CA ALA A 56 -2.14 -0.25 -12.20
C ALA A 56 -2.52 1.21 -11.90
N PHE A 57 -1.53 2.00 -11.48
CA PHE A 57 -1.68 3.40 -11.12
C PHE A 57 -1.82 4.30 -12.33
N ASP A 58 -2.83 5.18 -12.28
CA ASP A 58 -2.93 6.39 -13.08
C ASP A 58 -3.34 7.57 -12.17
N ASP A 59 -3.47 8.76 -12.75
CA ASP A 59 -3.85 9.97 -12.02
C ASP A 59 -5.19 9.83 -11.28
N ALA A 60 -6.14 9.11 -11.86
CA ALA A 60 -7.46 8.90 -11.27
C ALA A 60 -7.34 8.01 -10.02
N LEU A 61 -6.66 6.87 -10.12
CA LEU A 61 -6.45 5.98 -8.98
C LEU A 61 -5.68 6.67 -7.85
N ILE A 62 -4.62 7.42 -8.16
CA ILE A 62 -3.83 8.15 -7.15
C ILE A 62 -4.70 9.17 -6.43
N ARG A 63 -5.47 9.97 -7.15
CA ARG A 63 -6.38 10.97 -6.59
C ARG A 63 -7.45 10.34 -5.72
N ASP A 64 -8.14 9.32 -6.24
CA ASP A 64 -9.31 8.73 -5.60
C ASP A 64 -8.92 7.93 -4.36
N LEU A 65 -7.81 7.19 -4.42
CA LEU A 65 -7.28 6.48 -3.25
C LEU A 65 -6.82 7.45 -2.17
N THR A 66 -6.17 8.57 -2.56
CA THR A 66 -5.78 9.60 -1.59
C THR A 66 -7.00 10.21 -0.91
N ALA A 67 -8.04 10.55 -1.67
CA ALA A 67 -9.28 11.09 -1.13
C ALA A 67 -9.96 10.10 -0.16
N ALA A 68 -10.09 8.83 -0.56
CA ALA A 68 -10.69 7.79 0.30
C ALA A 68 -9.93 7.59 1.62
N LEU A 69 -8.59 7.67 1.60
CA LEU A 69 -7.77 7.61 2.82
C LEU A 69 -8.01 8.82 3.72
N VAL A 70 -8.09 10.02 3.15
CA VAL A 70 -8.43 11.25 3.90
C VAL A 70 -9.82 11.15 4.50
N ASP A 71 -10.81 10.66 3.76
CA ASP A 71 -12.16 10.44 4.27
C ASP A 71 -12.18 9.43 5.43
N CYS A 72 -11.39 8.36 5.31
CA CYS A 72 -11.21 7.41 6.41
C CYS A 72 -10.54 8.05 7.63
N GLU A 73 -9.61 8.99 7.43
CA GLU A 73 -8.94 9.70 8.53
C GLU A 73 -9.91 10.55 9.35
N ILE A 74 -10.75 11.33 8.68
CA ILE A 74 -11.68 12.27 9.34
C ILE A 74 -12.94 11.60 9.90
N ASP A 75 -13.32 10.43 9.38
CA ASP A 75 -14.50 9.70 9.83
C ASP A 75 -14.25 9.00 11.17
N ALA A 76 -14.78 9.56 12.27
CA ALA A 76 -14.62 9.00 13.61
C ALA A 76 -15.22 7.59 13.78
N SER A 77 -16.12 7.16 12.89
CA SER A 77 -16.68 5.80 12.91
C SER A 77 -15.72 4.74 12.36
N VAL A 78 -14.69 5.15 11.60
CA VAL A 78 -13.65 4.24 11.08
C VAL A 78 -12.59 3.99 12.14
N ARG A 79 -12.31 2.72 12.41
CA ARG A 79 -11.31 2.26 13.36
C ARG A 79 -10.08 1.64 12.71
N ALA A 80 -10.23 1.08 11.52
CA ALA A 80 -9.16 0.48 10.75
C ALA A 80 -9.49 0.52 9.26
N VAL A 81 -8.45 0.44 8.42
CA VAL A 81 -8.57 0.40 6.96
C VAL A 81 -7.92 -0.87 6.43
N VAL A 82 -8.61 -1.60 5.56
CA VAL A 82 -8.07 -2.71 4.76
C VAL A 82 -7.91 -2.24 3.32
N LEU A 83 -6.72 -2.40 2.75
CA LEU A 83 -6.44 -2.12 1.35
C LEU A 83 -6.22 -3.44 0.60
N THR A 84 -6.92 -3.63 -0.52
CA THR A 84 -6.82 -4.85 -1.35
C THR A 84 -6.99 -4.52 -2.83
N GLY A 85 -6.80 -5.50 -3.71
CA GLY A 85 -7.00 -5.35 -5.15
C GLY A 85 -8.15 -6.23 -5.68
N ALA A 86 -8.88 -5.76 -6.68
CA ALA A 86 -9.83 -6.57 -7.43
C ALA A 86 -9.10 -7.56 -8.36
N GLY A 87 -9.69 -8.73 -8.58
CA GLY A 87 -9.14 -9.77 -9.46
C GLY A 87 -7.88 -10.44 -8.90
N PRO A 88 -7.00 -10.98 -9.76
CA PRO A 88 -5.89 -11.84 -9.33
C PRO A 88 -4.62 -11.09 -8.91
N THR A 89 -4.60 -9.75 -9.02
CA THR A 89 -3.41 -8.93 -8.79
C THR A 89 -3.71 -7.88 -7.73
N PHE A 90 -2.80 -7.66 -6.79
CA PHE A 90 -2.93 -6.54 -5.87
C PHE A 90 -2.72 -5.21 -6.61
N SER A 91 -1.56 -5.01 -7.22
CA SER A 91 -1.30 -3.88 -8.14
C SER A 91 -0.05 -4.12 -8.99
N ALA A 92 -0.17 -3.87 -10.29
CA ALA A 92 0.94 -4.00 -11.25
C ALA A 92 1.89 -2.78 -11.27
N GLY A 93 1.69 -1.80 -10.40
CA GLY A 93 2.47 -0.56 -10.42
C GLY A 93 1.93 0.45 -11.44
N ALA A 94 2.78 1.11 -12.20
CA ALA A 94 2.39 2.17 -13.13
C ALA A 94 1.61 1.65 -14.35
N ASP A 95 0.52 2.33 -14.70
CA ASP A 95 -0.27 2.07 -15.92
C ASP A 95 0.55 2.42 -17.17
N LEU A 96 0.44 1.59 -18.22
CA LEU A 96 1.20 1.78 -19.46
C LEU A 96 0.87 3.09 -20.19
N ASN A 97 -0.39 3.51 -20.16
CA ASN A 97 -0.78 4.78 -20.82
C ASN A 97 -0.29 5.96 -20.00
N TRP A 98 -0.38 5.86 -18.67
CA TRP A 98 0.20 6.85 -17.78
C TRP A 98 1.72 6.96 -17.97
N MET A 99 2.44 5.84 -18.09
CA MET A 99 3.88 5.81 -18.40
C MET A 99 4.20 6.49 -19.75
N ARG A 100 3.38 6.30 -20.78
CA ARG A 100 3.55 6.99 -22.08
C ARG A 100 3.40 8.51 -21.92
N GLY A 101 2.40 8.95 -21.18
CA GLY A 101 2.21 10.38 -20.88
C GLY A 101 3.41 10.97 -20.16
N MET A 102 3.95 10.27 -19.16
CA MET A 102 5.11 10.70 -18.39
C MET A 102 6.41 10.71 -19.21
N ALA A 103 6.57 9.78 -20.15
CA ALA A 103 7.72 9.78 -21.06
C ALA A 103 7.75 11.03 -21.96
N GLN A 104 6.60 11.64 -22.24
CA GLN A 104 6.45 12.84 -23.06
C GLN A 104 6.39 14.13 -22.24
N ALA A 105 6.21 14.02 -20.92
CA ALA A 105 6.08 15.16 -20.03
C ALA A 105 7.43 15.87 -19.80
N SER A 106 7.37 17.17 -19.53
CA SER A 106 8.54 17.92 -19.08
C SER A 106 9.04 17.41 -17.72
N GLU A 107 10.28 17.74 -17.37
CA GLU A 107 10.83 17.44 -16.02
C GLU A 107 9.92 18.00 -14.91
N ALA A 108 9.42 19.24 -15.07
CA ALA A 108 8.49 19.85 -14.12
C ALA A 108 7.18 19.06 -13.99
N GLY A 109 6.59 18.61 -15.10
CA GLY A 109 5.40 17.78 -15.11
C GLY A 109 5.63 16.42 -14.44
N ASN A 110 6.76 15.78 -14.73
CA ASN A 110 7.18 14.53 -14.09
C ASN A 110 7.39 14.68 -12.57
N ARG A 111 7.94 15.82 -12.14
CA ARG A 111 8.11 16.15 -10.72
C ARG A 111 6.77 16.30 -10.01
N GLU A 112 5.85 17.06 -10.57
CA GLU A 112 4.52 17.26 -10.00
C GLU A 112 3.75 15.94 -9.85
N ASP A 113 3.80 15.11 -10.87
CA ASP A 113 3.21 13.78 -10.89
C ASP A 113 3.78 12.89 -9.78
N SER A 114 5.10 12.88 -9.64
CA SER A 114 5.78 12.13 -8.57
C SER A 114 5.41 12.62 -7.19
N LEU A 115 5.19 13.93 -7.00
CA LEU A 115 4.72 14.48 -5.73
C LEU A 115 3.29 14.05 -5.39
N ARG A 116 2.40 13.88 -6.39
CA ARG A 116 1.05 13.34 -6.14
C ARG A 116 1.12 11.89 -5.64
N LEU A 117 1.94 11.07 -6.25
CA LEU A 117 2.15 9.69 -5.79
C LEU A 117 2.81 9.65 -4.40
N ALA A 118 3.77 10.53 -4.13
CA ALA A 118 4.40 10.65 -2.82
C ALA A 118 3.39 11.06 -1.73
N ALA A 119 2.49 12.00 -2.05
CA ALA A 119 1.41 12.40 -1.16
C ALA A 119 0.48 11.23 -0.82
N LEU A 120 0.13 10.38 -1.79
CA LEU A 120 -0.64 9.16 -1.55
C LEU A 120 0.09 8.23 -0.56
N MET A 121 1.36 7.91 -0.82
CA MET A 121 2.16 7.02 0.04
C MET A 121 2.28 7.58 1.46
N ARG A 122 2.55 8.88 1.59
CA ARG A 122 2.61 9.57 2.87
C ARG A 122 1.27 9.55 3.60
N THR A 123 0.16 9.80 2.91
CA THR A 123 -1.19 9.74 3.48
C THR A 123 -1.47 8.36 4.06
N LEU A 124 -1.16 7.29 3.33
CA LEU A 124 -1.37 5.92 3.81
C LEU A 124 -0.46 5.58 5.01
N CYS A 125 0.83 5.88 4.91
CA CYS A 125 1.80 5.55 5.96
C CYS A 125 1.51 6.29 7.29
N PHE A 126 1.13 7.55 7.22
CA PHE A 126 0.88 8.40 8.39
C PHE A 126 -0.60 8.53 8.77
N LEU A 127 -1.47 7.68 8.22
CA LEU A 127 -2.87 7.60 8.64
C LEU A 127 -2.92 7.24 10.13
N ASP A 128 -3.66 7.99 10.95
CA ASP A 128 -3.72 7.75 12.40
C ASP A 128 -4.46 6.46 12.77
N LYS A 129 -5.11 5.84 11.79
CA LYS A 129 -5.82 4.58 11.95
C LYS A 129 -4.94 3.41 11.48
N PRO A 130 -5.01 2.26 12.15
CA PRO A 130 -4.34 1.05 11.68
C PRO A 130 -4.73 0.68 10.26
N THR A 131 -3.75 0.26 9.46
CA THR A 131 -3.92 -0.13 8.06
C THR A 131 -3.45 -1.56 7.83
N ILE A 132 -4.22 -2.32 7.06
CA ILE A 132 -3.91 -3.71 6.68
C ILE A 132 -3.84 -3.79 5.16
N ALA A 133 -2.72 -4.23 4.61
CA ALA A 133 -2.62 -4.67 3.23
C ALA A 133 -3.05 -6.15 3.15
N ARG A 134 -4.21 -6.40 2.52
CA ARG A 134 -4.68 -7.72 2.14
C ARG A 134 -4.19 -7.99 0.71
N VAL A 135 -3.00 -8.61 0.60
CA VAL A 135 -2.29 -8.77 -0.67
C VAL A 135 -2.77 -10.05 -1.37
N ASN A 136 -3.80 -9.90 -2.19
CA ASN A 136 -4.48 -11.00 -2.88
C ASN A 136 -3.74 -11.54 -4.11
N GLY A 137 -2.60 -10.95 -4.48
CA GLY A 137 -1.81 -11.35 -5.64
C GLY A 137 -0.56 -10.52 -5.80
N ALA A 138 0.00 -10.50 -7.00
CA ALA A 138 1.25 -9.81 -7.29
C ALA A 138 1.20 -8.30 -6.99
N ALA A 139 2.32 -7.75 -6.51
CA ALA A 139 2.51 -6.32 -6.29
C ALA A 139 3.86 -5.87 -6.90
N TYR A 140 3.82 -4.87 -7.78
CA TYR A 140 5.00 -4.36 -8.47
C TYR A 140 5.13 -2.84 -8.29
N GLY A 141 6.37 -2.34 -8.21
CA GLY A 141 6.66 -0.92 -8.11
C GLY A 141 5.84 -0.21 -7.04
N GLY A 142 4.99 0.74 -7.43
CA GLY A 142 4.08 1.45 -6.53
C GLY A 142 3.17 0.54 -5.71
N GLY A 143 2.79 -0.65 -6.24
CA GLY A 143 2.04 -1.66 -5.50
C GLY A 143 2.81 -2.19 -4.28
N VAL A 144 4.12 -2.42 -4.42
CA VAL A 144 5.00 -2.73 -3.27
C VAL A 144 5.05 -1.57 -2.29
N GLY A 145 5.05 -0.33 -2.81
CA GLY A 145 4.98 0.88 -1.98
C GLY A 145 3.73 0.91 -1.09
N LEU A 146 2.55 0.61 -1.64
CA LEU A 146 1.32 0.53 -0.85
C LEU A 146 1.40 -0.54 0.25
N VAL A 147 1.95 -1.73 -0.08
CA VAL A 147 2.15 -2.80 0.91
C VAL A 147 3.08 -2.33 2.04
N ALA A 148 4.20 -1.69 1.69
CA ALA A 148 5.18 -1.17 2.65
C ALA A 148 4.66 -0.01 3.51
N CYS A 149 3.67 0.75 3.04
CA CYS A 149 3.04 1.84 3.79
C CYS A 149 2.01 1.35 4.83
N CYS A 150 1.49 0.12 4.70
CA CYS A 150 0.52 -0.42 5.64
C CYS A 150 1.19 -0.94 6.92
N ASP A 151 0.48 -0.82 8.05
CA ASP A 151 0.98 -1.28 9.36
C ASP A 151 1.08 -2.80 9.45
N ILE A 152 0.15 -3.50 8.80
CA ILE A 152 0.09 -4.95 8.74
C ILE A 152 -0.06 -5.36 7.27
N ALA A 153 0.76 -6.31 6.81
CA ALA A 153 0.68 -6.82 5.45
C ALA A 153 0.60 -8.35 5.46
N ILE A 154 -0.47 -8.89 4.91
CA ILE A 154 -0.74 -10.32 4.81
C ILE A 154 -0.97 -10.65 3.35
N GLY A 155 -0.25 -11.63 2.81
CA GLY A 155 -0.32 -11.95 1.39
C GLY A 155 -0.53 -13.43 1.10
N VAL A 156 -1.01 -13.71 -0.11
CA VAL A 156 -1.12 -15.08 -0.58
C VAL A 156 0.24 -15.65 -0.98
N GLU A 157 0.49 -16.94 -0.73
CA GLU A 157 1.76 -17.64 -1.05
C GLU A 157 2.13 -17.53 -2.55
N GLY A 158 1.13 -17.45 -3.44
CA GLY A 158 1.35 -17.28 -4.88
C GLY A 158 1.78 -15.88 -5.32
N ALA A 159 1.75 -14.88 -4.41
CA ALA A 159 2.08 -13.50 -4.77
C ALA A 159 3.56 -13.35 -5.17
N LYS A 160 3.79 -12.46 -6.15
CA LYS A 160 5.13 -12.07 -6.63
C LYS A 160 5.32 -10.58 -6.43
N PHE A 161 6.53 -10.20 -6.12
CA PHE A 161 6.91 -8.82 -5.83
C PHE A 161 8.13 -8.43 -6.64
N SER A 162 8.19 -7.17 -7.09
CA SER A 162 9.40 -6.63 -7.73
C SER A 162 9.41 -5.11 -7.64
N LEU A 163 10.63 -4.57 -7.57
CA LEU A 163 10.96 -3.15 -7.67
C LEU A 163 11.77 -2.99 -8.97
N SER A 164 11.05 -3.05 -10.10
CA SER A 164 11.64 -3.25 -11.43
C SER A 164 12.06 -1.97 -12.12
N GLU A 165 11.98 -0.82 -11.47
CA GLU A 165 12.23 0.51 -12.02
C GLU A 165 13.61 0.62 -12.68
N VAL A 166 14.63 -0.01 -12.10
CA VAL A 166 16.00 -0.01 -12.65
C VAL A 166 16.10 -0.65 -14.04
N LYS A 167 15.19 -1.58 -14.36
CA LYS A 167 15.12 -2.18 -15.71
C LYS A 167 14.60 -1.21 -16.77
N LEU A 168 14.04 -0.09 -16.34
CA LEU A 168 13.54 1.00 -17.17
C LEU A 168 14.50 2.20 -17.19
N GLY A 169 15.71 2.08 -16.62
CA GLY A 169 16.61 3.21 -16.43
C GLY A 169 16.10 4.21 -15.37
N LEU A 170 15.23 3.76 -14.46
CA LEU A 170 14.63 4.56 -13.41
C LEU A 170 14.96 3.98 -12.03
N VAL A 171 14.45 4.61 -10.98
CA VAL A 171 14.62 4.13 -9.60
C VAL A 171 13.27 4.17 -8.85
N PRO A 172 13.06 3.33 -7.83
CA PRO A 172 11.83 3.32 -7.02
C PRO A 172 11.81 4.50 -6.01
N ALA A 173 12.01 5.74 -6.49
CA ALA A 173 12.28 6.89 -5.67
C ALA A 173 11.16 7.17 -4.66
N VAL A 174 9.92 7.32 -5.14
CA VAL A 174 8.78 7.72 -4.32
C VAL A 174 8.47 6.73 -3.20
N ILE A 175 8.60 5.44 -3.47
CA ILE A 175 8.30 4.38 -2.50
C ILE A 175 9.49 4.01 -1.61
N SER A 176 10.70 4.51 -1.96
CA SER A 176 11.94 4.10 -1.30
C SER A 176 11.95 4.28 0.23
N PRO A 177 11.43 5.37 0.83
CA PRO A 177 11.47 5.52 2.28
C PRO A 177 10.70 4.41 3.01
N TYR A 178 9.54 4.06 2.48
CA TYR A 178 8.64 3.07 3.08
C TYR A 178 9.17 1.65 2.89
N VAL A 179 9.68 1.34 1.70
CA VAL A 179 10.28 0.04 1.41
C VAL A 179 11.54 -0.18 2.24
N VAL A 180 12.42 0.83 2.34
CA VAL A 180 13.63 0.75 3.20
C VAL A 180 13.26 0.54 4.66
N ALA A 181 12.20 1.22 5.15
CA ALA A 181 11.72 1.03 6.52
C ALA A 181 11.18 -0.39 6.75
N ALA A 182 10.47 -0.96 5.77
CA ALA A 182 9.88 -2.30 5.88
C ALA A 182 10.91 -3.43 5.80
N ILE A 183 11.79 -3.42 4.78
CA ILE A 183 12.69 -4.56 4.52
C ILE A 183 14.15 -4.33 4.94
N GLY A 184 14.44 -3.15 5.47
CA GLY A 184 15.78 -2.74 5.86
C GLY A 184 16.70 -2.39 4.70
N LEU A 185 17.69 -1.54 4.98
CA LEU A 185 18.62 -0.99 3.99
C LEU A 185 19.31 -2.05 3.13
N ARG A 186 19.75 -3.17 3.74
CA ARG A 186 20.52 -4.20 3.03
C ARG A 186 19.67 -4.90 1.96
N GLN A 187 18.43 -5.25 2.27
CA GLN A 187 17.52 -5.89 1.32
C GLN A 187 17.04 -4.90 0.27
N ALA A 188 16.69 -3.68 0.68
CA ALA A 188 16.30 -2.64 -0.26
C ALA A 188 17.38 -2.40 -1.32
N ARG A 189 18.65 -2.28 -0.93
CA ARG A 189 19.77 -2.14 -1.89
C ARG A 189 19.82 -3.28 -2.89
N ARG A 190 19.61 -4.53 -2.45
CA ARG A 190 19.59 -5.69 -3.35
C ARG A 190 18.47 -5.53 -4.38
N TYR A 191 17.23 -5.38 -3.93
CA TYR A 191 16.07 -5.38 -4.81
C TYR A 191 15.97 -4.12 -5.68
N PHE A 192 16.47 -2.98 -5.20
CA PHE A 192 16.51 -1.74 -5.98
C PHE A 192 17.48 -1.82 -7.16
N VAL A 193 18.66 -2.44 -6.97
CA VAL A 193 19.67 -2.48 -8.03
C VAL A 193 19.50 -3.67 -8.97
N THR A 194 18.85 -4.76 -8.56
CA THR A 194 18.63 -5.93 -9.40
C THR A 194 17.28 -5.90 -10.12
N GLY A 195 16.26 -5.29 -9.50
CA GLY A 195 14.89 -5.38 -9.99
C GLY A 195 14.38 -6.84 -10.08
N GLU A 196 15.00 -7.77 -9.34
CA GLU A 196 14.62 -9.18 -9.37
C GLU A 196 13.21 -9.39 -8.77
N VAL A 197 12.54 -10.43 -9.27
CA VAL A 197 11.25 -10.86 -8.70
C VAL A 197 11.52 -11.76 -7.50
N PHE A 198 10.76 -11.56 -6.43
CA PHE A 198 10.78 -12.43 -5.25
C PHE A 198 9.38 -12.90 -4.89
N ASP A 199 9.28 -14.01 -4.19
CA ASP A 199 8.03 -14.64 -3.79
C ASP A 199 7.54 -14.20 -2.42
N ALA A 200 6.34 -14.62 -2.05
CA ALA A 200 5.70 -14.29 -0.79
C ALA A 200 6.46 -14.80 0.44
N ALA A 201 7.09 -15.97 0.35
CA ALA A 201 7.92 -16.52 1.43
C ALA A 201 9.16 -15.64 1.67
N THR A 202 9.77 -15.17 0.60
CA THR A 202 10.87 -14.19 0.69
C THR A 202 10.35 -12.85 1.22
N ALA A 203 9.20 -12.35 0.74
CA ALA A 203 8.59 -11.12 1.21
C ALA A 203 8.34 -11.16 2.73
N ALA A 204 7.83 -12.27 3.25
CA ALA A 204 7.65 -12.46 4.70
C ALA A 204 8.99 -12.52 5.43
N ARG A 205 9.98 -13.25 4.91
CA ARG A 205 11.30 -13.36 5.54
C ARG A 205 12.04 -12.02 5.64
N ILE A 206 11.85 -11.12 4.67
CA ILE A 206 12.54 -9.81 4.65
C ILE A 206 11.73 -8.70 5.31
N GLY A 207 10.49 -8.97 5.74
CA GLY A 207 9.64 -8.00 6.45
C GLY A 207 8.70 -7.16 5.59
N LEU A 208 8.59 -7.43 4.27
CA LEU A 208 7.57 -6.76 3.44
C LEU A 208 6.17 -7.27 3.75
N LEU A 209 6.03 -8.57 4.00
CA LEU A 209 4.82 -9.17 4.54
C LEU A 209 5.08 -9.60 5.99
N HIS A 210 4.06 -9.54 6.82
CA HIS A 210 4.08 -10.15 8.16
C HIS A 210 3.76 -11.64 8.08
N GLU A 211 2.89 -12.01 7.13
CA GLU A 211 2.45 -13.39 6.97
C GLU A 211 2.19 -13.68 5.48
N ALA A 212 2.58 -14.88 5.03
CA ALA A 212 2.23 -15.43 3.73
C ALA A 212 1.40 -16.69 3.97
N VAL A 213 0.20 -16.74 3.39
CA VAL A 213 -0.79 -17.81 3.64
C VAL A 213 -1.35 -18.37 2.35
N ALA A 214 -1.91 -19.58 2.41
CA ALA A 214 -2.66 -20.15 1.30
C ALA A 214 -3.84 -19.24 0.91
N ALA A 215 -4.21 -19.23 -0.37
CA ALA A 215 -5.19 -18.28 -0.88
C ALA A 215 -6.56 -18.37 -0.19
N ASP A 216 -6.98 -19.57 0.20
CA ASP A 216 -8.21 -19.84 0.95
C ASP A 216 -8.13 -19.45 2.43
N LYS A 217 -6.95 -19.06 2.92
CA LYS A 217 -6.69 -18.64 4.30
C LYS A 217 -6.45 -17.14 4.45
N LEU A 218 -6.45 -16.39 3.35
CA LEU A 218 -6.13 -14.97 3.38
C LEU A 218 -7.16 -14.19 4.22
N ASP A 219 -8.44 -14.45 4.01
CA ASP A 219 -9.51 -13.75 4.75
C ASP A 219 -9.45 -14.07 6.24
N GLU A 220 -9.27 -15.33 6.61
CA GLU A 220 -9.11 -15.75 8.00
C GLU A 220 -7.91 -15.05 8.68
N ALA A 221 -6.79 -14.92 7.97
CA ALA A 221 -5.60 -14.25 8.51
C ALA A 221 -5.83 -12.74 8.71
N VAL A 222 -6.51 -12.08 7.76
CA VAL A 222 -6.89 -10.66 7.88
C VAL A 222 -7.89 -10.46 9.01
N GLU A 223 -8.89 -11.33 9.15
CA GLU A 223 -9.87 -11.28 10.24
C GLU A 223 -9.21 -11.42 11.62
N ARG A 224 -8.21 -12.30 11.76
CA ARG A 224 -7.42 -12.38 13.00
C ARG A 224 -6.74 -11.05 13.34
N ALA A 225 -6.16 -10.37 12.35
CA ALA A 225 -5.54 -9.06 12.55
C ALA A 225 -6.59 -7.99 12.93
N ILE A 226 -7.73 -7.95 12.26
CA ILE A 226 -8.85 -7.05 12.57
C ILE A 226 -9.36 -7.30 14.01
N HIS A 227 -9.52 -8.56 14.40
CA HIS A 227 -9.95 -8.91 15.76
C HIS A 227 -8.96 -8.39 16.82
N LEU A 228 -7.65 -8.52 16.59
CA LEU A 228 -6.63 -8.00 17.49
C LEU A 228 -6.70 -6.47 17.58
N LEU A 229 -6.86 -5.78 16.44
CA LEU A 229 -7.03 -4.33 16.39
C LEU A 229 -8.30 -3.88 17.13
N GLY A 230 -9.40 -4.64 17.03
CA GLY A 230 -10.66 -4.35 17.72
C GLY A 230 -10.54 -4.30 19.24
N ARG A 231 -9.52 -4.93 19.82
CA ARG A 231 -9.25 -4.97 21.28
C ARG A 231 -8.44 -3.78 21.79
N GLY A 232 -7.82 -3.01 20.91
CA GLY A 232 -7.02 -1.85 21.27
C GLY A 232 -7.85 -0.55 21.38
N GLY A 233 -7.42 0.38 22.24
CA GLY A 233 -8.00 1.72 22.28
C GLY A 233 -7.64 2.53 21.01
N PRO A 234 -8.59 3.16 20.32
CA PRO A 234 -8.34 3.80 19.02
C PRO A 234 -7.27 4.90 19.09
N ILE A 235 -7.32 5.74 20.10
CA ILE A 235 -6.33 6.80 20.30
C ILE A 235 -4.96 6.18 20.58
N ALA A 236 -4.90 5.19 21.45
CA ALA A 236 -3.63 4.53 21.80
C ALA A 236 -3.00 3.81 20.61
N GLN A 237 -3.80 3.24 19.69
CA GLN A 237 -3.30 2.63 18.46
C GLN A 237 -2.67 3.66 17.51
N GLY A 238 -3.32 4.79 17.29
CA GLY A 238 -2.77 5.89 16.49
C GLY A 238 -1.47 6.44 17.12
N GLU A 239 -1.45 6.63 18.44
CA GLU A 239 -0.24 7.07 19.14
C GLU A 239 0.89 6.02 19.09
N ALA A 240 0.57 4.73 19.21
CA ALA A 240 1.57 3.67 19.10
C ALA A 240 2.21 3.63 17.69
N LYS A 241 1.40 3.78 16.64
CA LYS A 241 1.89 3.91 15.26
C LYS A 241 2.78 5.13 15.10
N ARG A 242 2.34 6.32 15.53
CA ARG A 242 3.14 7.55 15.50
C ARG A 242 4.43 7.43 16.30
N LEU A 243 4.38 6.76 17.47
CA LEU A 243 5.56 6.50 18.28
C LEU A 243 6.59 5.64 17.54
N ALA A 244 6.16 4.53 16.93
CA ALA A 244 7.04 3.65 16.18
C ALA A 244 7.73 4.39 15.00
N LEU A 245 6.96 5.13 14.20
CA LEU A 245 7.47 5.94 13.09
C LEU A 245 8.47 6.99 13.59
N ARG A 246 8.14 7.73 14.65
CA ARG A 246 9.01 8.77 15.22
C ARG A 246 10.32 8.20 15.75
N VAL A 247 10.30 7.07 16.45
CA VAL A 247 11.52 6.42 16.97
C VAL A 247 12.41 5.94 15.82
N ALA A 248 11.82 5.54 14.69
CA ALA A 248 12.52 5.21 13.46
C ALA A 248 13.01 6.45 12.67
N GLY A 249 12.76 7.66 13.15
CA GLY A 249 13.14 8.91 12.47
C GLY A 249 12.19 9.30 11.32
N MET A 250 11.07 8.61 11.17
CA MET A 250 10.04 8.91 10.17
C MET A 250 9.00 9.87 10.75
N THR A 251 9.02 11.11 10.28
CA THR A 251 8.01 12.13 10.59
C THR A 251 7.40 12.68 9.31
N ARG A 252 6.24 13.32 9.38
CA ARG A 252 5.64 13.96 8.19
C ARG A 252 6.61 14.96 7.55
N GLU A 253 7.32 15.77 8.36
CA GLU A 253 8.31 16.73 7.86
C GLU A 253 9.52 16.06 7.20
N SER A 254 10.05 14.98 7.79
CA SER A 254 11.17 14.25 7.18
C SER A 254 10.73 13.57 5.88
N ALA A 255 9.50 13.03 5.83
CA ALA A 255 8.93 12.45 4.63
C ALA A 255 8.75 13.49 3.52
N GLU A 256 8.21 14.67 3.81
CA GLU A 256 8.04 15.75 2.82
C GLU A 256 9.35 16.23 2.20
N ARG A 257 10.42 16.32 3.00
CA ARG A 257 11.75 16.66 2.47
C ARG A 257 12.31 15.58 1.56
N ILE A 258 12.10 14.30 1.93
CA ILE A 258 12.53 13.15 1.11
C ILE A 258 11.68 13.08 -0.16
N ASP A 259 10.37 13.30 -0.07
CA ASP A 259 9.46 13.31 -1.21
C ASP A 259 9.89 14.35 -2.25
N ALA A 260 10.26 15.56 -1.83
CA ALA A 260 10.74 16.61 -2.73
C ALA A 260 12.03 16.18 -3.46
N ALA A 261 13.02 15.68 -2.72
CA ALA A 261 14.29 15.23 -3.29
C ALA A 261 14.10 14.00 -4.22
N ASN A 262 13.23 13.07 -3.85
CA ASN A 262 12.92 11.90 -4.65
C ASN A 262 12.13 12.25 -5.92
N ALA A 263 11.24 13.24 -5.83
CA ALA A 263 10.51 13.75 -7.00
C ALA A 263 11.45 14.44 -8.00
N ASP A 264 12.41 15.20 -7.51
CA ASP A 264 13.45 15.79 -8.36
C ASP A 264 14.29 14.70 -9.03
N LEU A 265 14.75 13.70 -8.29
CA LEU A 265 15.55 12.60 -8.83
C LEU A 265 14.81 11.82 -9.90
N ILE A 266 13.58 11.40 -9.66
CA ILE A 266 12.83 10.60 -10.64
C ILE A 266 12.45 11.41 -11.86
N ALA A 267 12.14 12.71 -11.71
CA ALA A 267 11.85 13.60 -12.82
C ALA A 267 13.06 13.75 -13.76
N GLN A 268 14.25 13.97 -13.20
CA GLN A 268 15.50 14.02 -13.97
C GLN A 268 15.78 12.70 -14.69
N LEU A 269 15.61 11.56 -14.01
CA LEU A 269 15.83 10.25 -14.63
C LEU A 269 14.84 9.98 -15.77
N ARG A 270 13.57 10.36 -15.63
CA ARG A 270 12.56 10.15 -16.67
C ARG A 270 12.87 10.91 -17.98
N VAL A 271 13.46 12.11 -17.89
CA VAL A 271 13.86 12.90 -19.07
C VAL A 271 15.29 12.61 -19.53
N SER A 272 16.05 11.82 -18.78
CA SER A 272 17.41 11.42 -19.16
C SER A 272 17.41 10.51 -20.39
N GLU A 273 18.54 10.44 -21.09
CA GLU A 273 18.71 9.56 -22.23
C GLU A 273 18.49 8.08 -21.89
N GLU A 274 19.02 7.62 -20.73
CA GLU A 274 18.84 6.25 -20.25
C GLU A 274 17.38 5.96 -19.92
N GLY A 275 16.71 6.83 -19.16
CA GLY A 275 15.31 6.70 -18.81
C GLY A 275 14.40 6.68 -20.03
N GLN A 276 14.64 7.55 -21.01
CA GLN A 276 13.88 7.59 -22.26
C GLN A 276 14.07 6.31 -23.08
N ARG A 277 15.31 5.80 -23.20
CA ARG A 277 15.58 4.52 -23.89
C ARG A 277 14.93 3.33 -23.16
N GLY A 278 15.00 3.31 -21.85
CA GLY A 278 14.40 2.23 -21.04
C GLY A 278 12.88 2.23 -21.12
N LEU A 279 12.25 3.40 -20.97
CA LEU A 279 10.80 3.56 -21.13
C LEU A 279 10.33 3.17 -22.53
N ALA A 280 11.01 3.65 -23.59
CA ALA A 280 10.68 3.28 -24.96
C ALA A 280 10.80 1.78 -25.19
N ALA A 281 11.90 1.15 -24.75
CA ALA A 281 12.10 -0.29 -24.88
C ALA A 281 10.98 -1.08 -24.19
N PHE A 282 10.58 -0.69 -23.00
CA PHE A 282 9.50 -1.33 -22.24
C PHE A 282 8.15 -1.19 -22.95
N LEU A 283 7.80 0.02 -23.41
CA LEU A 283 6.55 0.29 -24.12
C LEU A 283 6.46 -0.46 -25.44
N ASP A 284 7.60 -0.66 -26.11
CA ASP A 284 7.74 -1.41 -27.36
C ASP A 284 7.87 -2.94 -27.12
N LYS A 285 7.84 -3.39 -25.86
CA LYS A 285 8.02 -4.79 -25.47
C LYS A 285 9.33 -5.42 -25.99
N ARG A 286 10.41 -4.67 -26.00
CA ARG A 286 11.75 -5.11 -26.38
C ARG A 286 12.73 -4.95 -25.22
N ALA A 287 13.86 -5.63 -25.27
CA ALA A 287 14.94 -5.41 -24.32
C ALA A 287 15.60 -4.04 -24.54
N PRO A 288 15.94 -3.30 -23.49
CA PRO A 288 16.77 -2.11 -23.62
C PRO A 288 18.21 -2.48 -24.02
N ASP A 289 18.93 -1.52 -24.61
CA ASP A 289 20.24 -1.71 -25.22
C ASP A 289 21.38 -2.05 -24.27
N TRP A 290 21.21 -1.88 -22.97
CA TRP A 290 22.16 -2.32 -21.95
C TRP A 290 22.02 -3.80 -21.55
N VAL A 291 20.96 -4.48 -21.99
CA VAL A 291 20.82 -5.93 -21.81
C VAL A 291 21.68 -6.63 -22.86
N ARG A 292 22.76 -7.26 -22.41
CA ARG A 292 23.62 -8.11 -23.27
C ARG A 292 23.20 -9.56 -23.10
N GLU A 293 22.96 -10.24 -24.20
CA GLU A 293 22.74 -11.70 -24.21
C GLU A 293 23.98 -12.48 -23.82
#